data_7c750cd175cf88f93e95f4a9456e1b78
#
_entry.id   7c750cd175cf88f93e95f4a9456e1b78
#
_cell.length_a   1.000
_cell.length_b   1.000
_cell.length_c   1.000
_cell.angle_alpha   90.00
_cell.angle_beta   90.00
_cell.angle_gamma   90.00
#
_symmetry.space_group_name_H-M   'P 1'
#
loop_
_entity.id
_entity.type
_entity.pdbx_description
1 polymer ?
#
loop_
_entity_poly.entity_id
_entity_poly.type
_entity_poly.pdbx_seq_one_letter_code
_entity_poly.pdbx_strand_id
1 'polypeptide(L)'
;MNINKVVIYTDGAARGNPGPAAIGVVIKDESGATIATISLRLGVTTNNQAEYYAIIAGLEKAVSMGVKNVSVKSDSELVVEQLNGRYKVKNAALRPLYLKVVELTGALDSFAISYIPRAQNAAADALANKALDNG
;
A
#
# COMPACT_ATOMS: atom_id res chain seq x y z
N MET A 1 20.66 -14.35 3.44
CA MET A 1 20.25 -14.24 2.03
C MET A 1 19.61 -12.86 1.81
N ASN A 2 20.09 -12.12 0.84
CA ASN A 2 19.56 -10.77 0.58
C ASN A 2 18.36 -10.84 -0.37
N ILE A 3 17.22 -10.31 0.08
CA ILE A 3 16.04 -10.18 -0.77
C ILE A 3 16.16 -8.85 -1.49
N ASN A 4 16.24 -8.89 -2.82
CA ASN A 4 16.42 -7.69 -3.63
C ASN A 4 15.14 -7.23 -4.33
N LYS A 5 14.17 -8.12 -4.48
CA LYS A 5 12.92 -7.86 -5.19
C LYS A 5 11.73 -8.43 -4.44
N VAL A 6 10.68 -7.62 -4.31
CA VAL A 6 9.43 -8.05 -3.66
C VAL A 6 8.22 -7.58 -4.45
N VAL A 7 7.10 -8.26 -4.23
CA VAL A 7 5.77 -7.83 -4.65
C VAL A 7 4.99 -7.49 -3.38
N ILE A 8 4.40 -6.30 -3.34
CA ILE A 8 3.65 -5.83 -2.19
C ILE A 8 2.17 -5.70 -2.55
N TYR A 9 1.32 -6.42 -1.85
CA TYR A 9 -0.14 -6.29 -1.95
C TYR A 9 -0.61 -5.35 -0.86
N THR A 10 -1.36 -4.33 -1.22
CA THR A 10 -1.79 -3.28 -0.28
C THR A 10 -3.30 -3.09 -0.33
N ASP A 11 -3.90 -2.86 0.82
CA ASP A 11 -5.30 -2.49 0.93
C ASP A 11 -5.49 -1.49 2.07
N GLY A 12 -6.24 -0.44 1.81
CA GLY A 12 -6.67 0.51 2.82
C GLY A 12 -8.19 0.54 2.85
N ALA A 13 -8.78 0.52 4.04
CA ALA A 13 -10.22 0.50 4.20
C ALA A 13 -10.66 1.49 5.25
N ALA A 14 -11.80 2.14 5.02
CA ALA A 14 -12.46 3.00 6.00
C ALA A 14 -13.93 2.58 6.12
N ARG A 15 -14.40 2.43 7.35
CA ARG A 15 -15.82 2.13 7.62
C ARG A 15 -16.56 3.44 7.81
N GLY A 16 -17.00 4.01 6.71
CA GLY A 16 -17.44 5.39 6.56
C GLY A 16 -16.37 6.19 5.84
N ASN A 17 -16.73 7.28 5.22
CA ASN A 17 -15.80 8.05 4.38
C ASN A 17 -15.92 9.57 4.65
N PRO A 18 -15.26 10.09 5.72
CA PRO A 18 -14.28 9.42 6.58
C PRO A 18 -14.91 8.52 7.63
N GLY A 19 -14.09 7.64 8.20
CA GLY A 19 -14.50 6.74 9.27
C GLY A 19 -13.29 5.99 9.83
N PRO A 20 -13.54 5.08 10.80
CA PRO A 20 -12.46 4.22 11.32
C PRO A 20 -11.80 3.47 10.17
N ALA A 21 -10.49 3.54 10.09
CA ALA A 21 -9.72 3.05 8.96
C ALA A 21 -8.58 2.13 9.40
N ALA A 22 -8.11 1.32 8.48
CA ALA A 22 -6.99 0.42 8.70
C ALA A 22 -6.31 0.09 7.38
N ILE A 23 -5.13 -0.49 7.49
CA ILE A 23 -4.36 -0.97 6.36
C ILE A 23 -4.05 -2.45 6.50
N GLY A 24 -3.93 -3.12 5.35
CA GLY A 24 -3.39 -4.47 5.24
C GLY A 24 -2.32 -4.48 4.18
N VAL A 25 -1.20 -5.13 4.48
CA VAL A 25 -0.05 -5.24 3.57
C VAL A 25 0.49 -6.66 3.62
N VAL A 26 0.73 -7.23 2.44
CA VAL A 26 1.39 -8.54 2.29
C VAL A 26 2.60 -8.35 1.40
N ILE A 27 3.78 -8.69 1.89
CA ILE A 27 5.02 -8.61 1.12
C ILE A 27 5.48 -10.02 0.78
N LYS A 28 5.65 -10.28 -0.51
CA LYS A 28 6.11 -11.59 -1.02
C LYS A 28 7.43 -11.43 -1.73
N ASP A 29 8.29 -12.44 -1.58
CA ASP A 29 9.54 -12.53 -2.33
C ASP A 29 9.30 -13.05 -3.76
N GLU A 30 10.37 -13.21 -4.53
CA GLU A 30 10.30 -13.67 -5.93
C GLU A 30 9.72 -15.08 -6.05
N SER A 31 9.84 -15.92 -5.02
CA SER A 31 9.28 -17.28 -5.04
C SER A 31 7.78 -17.31 -4.73
N GLY A 32 7.22 -16.17 -4.35
CA GLY A 32 5.83 -16.07 -3.93
C GLY A 32 5.62 -16.33 -2.43
N ALA A 33 6.70 -16.51 -1.68
CA ALA A 33 6.60 -16.71 -0.23
C ALA A 33 6.31 -15.39 0.47
N THR A 34 5.38 -15.40 1.42
CA THR A 34 5.09 -14.23 2.25
C THR A 34 6.20 -14.04 3.27
N ILE A 35 6.87 -12.89 3.21
CA ILE A 35 8.00 -12.58 4.09
C ILE A 35 7.68 -11.52 5.14
N ALA A 36 6.60 -10.75 4.96
CA ALA A 36 6.14 -9.79 5.95
C ALA A 36 4.68 -9.46 5.72
N THR A 37 3.98 -9.13 6.80
CA THR A 37 2.59 -8.64 6.73
C THR A 37 2.43 -7.48 7.70
N ILE A 38 1.48 -6.58 7.38
CA ILE A 38 1.11 -5.47 8.25
C ILE A 38 -0.41 -5.45 8.36
N SER A 39 -0.91 -5.34 9.58
CA SER A 39 -2.34 -5.17 9.87
C SER A 39 -2.41 -4.10 10.95
N LEU A 40 -2.88 -2.89 10.60
CA LEU A 40 -2.74 -1.72 11.47
C LEU A 40 -3.93 -0.78 11.35
N ARG A 41 -4.46 -0.34 12.49
CA ARG A 41 -5.49 0.72 12.54
C ARG A 41 -4.85 2.09 12.33
N LEU A 42 -5.61 2.97 11.67
CA LEU A 42 -5.16 4.34 11.36
C LEU A 42 -5.92 5.42 12.14
N GLY A 43 -6.96 5.06 12.89
CA GLY A 43 -7.89 6.06 13.42
C GLY A 43 -8.91 6.43 12.35
N VAL A 44 -9.37 7.68 12.32
CA VAL A 44 -10.41 8.13 11.39
C VAL A 44 -9.78 8.83 10.19
N THR A 45 -10.03 8.34 8.99
CA THR A 45 -9.57 8.95 7.75
C THR A 45 -10.45 8.50 6.58
N THR A 46 -10.17 9.01 5.37
CA THR A 46 -10.91 8.61 4.18
C THR A 46 -10.37 7.32 3.59
N ASN A 47 -11.18 6.66 2.76
CA ASN A 47 -10.77 5.45 2.08
C ASN A 47 -9.52 5.67 1.21
N ASN A 48 -9.47 6.76 0.44
CA ASN A 48 -8.32 7.05 -0.41
C ASN A 48 -7.05 7.34 0.40
N GLN A 49 -7.18 8.04 1.54
CA GLN A 49 -6.04 8.23 2.43
C GLN A 49 -5.52 6.90 2.98
N ALA A 50 -6.43 6.01 3.39
CA ALA A 50 -6.04 4.68 3.89
C ALA A 50 -5.30 3.88 2.82
N GLU A 51 -5.72 3.95 1.55
CA GLU A 51 -5.03 3.28 0.45
C GLU A 51 -3.59 3.80 0.29
N TYR A 52 -3.39 5.11 0.37
CA TYR A 52 -2.03 5.69 0.35
C TYR A 52 -1.21 5.24 1.55
N TYR A 53 -1.78 5.22 2.75
CA TYR A 53 -1.06 4.79 3.96
C TYR A 53 -0.61 3.34 3.86
N ALA A 54 -1.41 2.47 3.23
CA ALA A 54 -1.03 1.08 3.01
C ALA A 54 0.21 0.97 2.12
N ILE A 55 0.25 1.75 1.04
CA ILE A 55 1.39 1.78 0.12
C ILE A 55 2.63 2.33 0.83
N ILE A 56 2.47 3.41 1.59
CA ILE A 56 3.57 4.01 2.36
C ILE A 56 4.15 2.99 3.35
N ALA A 57 3.29 2.32 4.12
CA ALA A 57 3.74 1.33 5.10
C ALA A 57 4.49 0.17 4.44
N GLY A 58 3.98 -0.32 3.32
CA GLY A 58 4.63 -1.40 2.56
C GLY A 58 6.00 -0.98 2.03
N LEU A 59 6.10 0.22 1.47
CA LEU A 59 7.36 0.76 0.94
C LEU A 59 8.36 1.01 2.05
N GLU A 60 7.93 1.58 3.18
CA GLU A 60 8.82 1.79 4.33
C GLU A 60 9.40 0.48 4.84
N LYS A 61 8.56 -0.56 4.91
CA LYS A 61 9.01 -1.89 5.32
C LYS A 61 10.03 -2.46 4.34
N ALA A 62 9.75 -2.39 3.04
CA ALA A 62 10.65 -2.89 2.01
C ALA A 62 12.01 -2.17 2.03
N VAL A 63 11.99 -0.84 2.15
CA VAL A 63 13.20 -0.04 2.25
C VAL A 63 14.01 -0.45 3.50
N SER A 64 13.34 -0.65 4.63
CA SER A 64 14.00 -1.06 5.88
C SER A 64 14.65 -2.45 5.76
N MET A 65 14.15 -3.29 4.88
CA MET A 65 14.69 -4.63 4.62
C MET A 65 15.83 -4.63 3.60
N GLY A 66 16.18 -3.48 3.05
CA GLY A 66 17.22 -3.37 2.03
C GLY A 66 16.77 -3.75 0.62
N VAL A 67 15.47 -3.90 0.40
CA VAL A 67 14.92 -4.21 -0.93
C VAL A 67 15.11 -3.04 -1.87
N LYS A 68 15.51 -3.31 -3.11
CA LYS A 68 15.76 -2.27 -4.12
C LYS A 68 14.77 -2.29 -5.27
N ASN A 69 14.02 -3.37 -5.46
CA ASN A 69 13.08 -3.52 -6.56
C ASN A 69 11.71 -3.89 -6.01
N VAL A 70 10.73 -3.04 -6.25
CA VAL A 70 9.39 -3.19 -5.66
C VAL A 70 8.32 -3.10 -6.75
N SER A 71 7.40 -4.06 -6.73
CA SER A 71 6.16 -4.01 -7.51
C SER A 71 4.99 -4.00 -6.53
N VAL A 72 4.17 -2.95 -6.57
CA VAL A 72 2.98 -2.81 -5.74
C VAL A 72 1.74 -3.23 -6.51
N LYS A 73 0.87 -4.00 -5.87
CA LYS A 73 -0.45 -4.38 -6.39
C LYS A 73 -1.52 -3.75 -5.50
N SER A 74 -2.43 -3.01 -6.11
CA SER A 74 -3.51 -2.32 -5.40
C SER A 74 -4.81 -2.49 -6.15
N ASP A 75 -5.92 -2.57 -5.44
CA ASP A 75 -7.25 -2.58 -6.04
C ASP A 75 -7.91 -1.19 -6.06
N SER A 76 -7.16 -0.15 -5.74
CA SER A 76 -7.60 1.24 -5.87
C SER A 76 -7.16 1.81 -7.21
N GLU A 77 -8.06 1.84 -8.18
CA GLU A 77 -7.77 2.38 -9.52
C GLU A 77 -7.30 3.83 -9.44
N LEU A 78 -7.95 4.67 -8.63
CA LEU A 78 -7.57 6.07 -8.48
C LEU A 78 -6.11 6.22 -8.05
N VAL A 79 -5.72 5.53 -6.99
CA VAL A 79 -4.37 5.65 -6.44
C VAL A 79 -3.33 5.13 -7.43
N VAL A 80 -3.62 4.00 -8.10
CA VAL A 80 -2.73 3.45 -9.13
C VAL A 80 -2.53 4.45 -10.26
N GLU A 81 -3.62 5.06 -10.76
CA GLU A 81 -3.53 6.03 -11.85
C GLU A 81 -2.80 7.30 -11.42
N GLN A 82 -2.98 7.74 -10.18
CA GLN A 82 -2.24 8.90 -9.64
C GLN A 82 -0.74 8.61 -9.56
N LEU A 83 -0.36 7.45 -9.05
CA LEU A 83 1.06 7.09 -8.89
C LEU A 83 1.74 6.77 -10.23
N ASN A 84 0.97 6.37 -11.24
CA ASN A 84 1.47 6.19 -12.61
C ASN A 84 1.49 7.49 -13.41
N GLY A 85 1.06 8.61 -12.81
CA GLY A 85 1.10 9.92 -13.46
C GLY A 85 -0.02 10.19 -14.46
N ARG A 86 -1.02 9.31 -14.53
CA ARG A 86 -2.16 9.49 -15.45
C ARG A 86 -3.23 10.41 -14.90
N TYR A 87 -3.40 10.44 -13.57
CA TYR A 87 -4.34 11.34 -12.89
C TYR A 87 -3.56 12.29 -11.98
N LYS A 88 -3.92 13.57 -12.01
CA LYS A 88 -3.32 14.57 -11.12
C LYS A 88 -3.83 14.40 -9.70
N VAL A 89 -2.97 14.63 -8.73
CA VAL A 89 -3.33 14.63 -7.31
C VAL A 89 -3.70 16.06 -6.92
N LYS A 90 -4.98 16.38 -7.01
CA LYS A 90 -5.51 17.72 -6.69
C LYS A 90 -6.00 17.85 -5.26
N ASN A 91 -6.34 16.74 -4.63
CA ASN A 91 -6.87 16.72 -3.27
C ASN A 91 -5.77 17.09 -2.28
N ALA A 92 -6.02 18.12 -1.45
CA ALA A 92 -5.05 18.62 -0.50
C ALA A 92 -4.64 17.59 0.57
N ALA A 93 -5.55 16.68 0.92
CA ALA A 93 -5.25 15.64 1.91
C ALA A 93 -4.41 14.50 1.31
N LEU A 94 -4.55 14.23 0.02
CA LEU A 94 -3.80 13.17 -0.65
C LEU A 94 -2.41 13.60 -1.11
N ARG A 95 -2.24 14.89 -1.40
CA ARG A 95 -0.97 15.37 -1.97
C ARG A 95 0.26 15.09 -1.09
N PRO A 96 0.25 15.34 0.22
CA PRO A 96 1.42 14.99 1.05
C PRO A 96 1.69 13.50 1.06
N LEU A 97 0.64 12.66 0.99
CA LEU A 97 0.80 11.21 0.95
C LEU A 97 1.40 10.76 -0.38
N TYR A 98 0.95 11.33 -1.48
CA TYR A 98 1.52 11.12 -2.81
C TYR A 98 3.02 11.47 -2.81
N LEU A 99 3.38 12.63 -2.26
CA LEU A 99 4.78 13.08 -2.21
C LEU A 99 5.63 12.14 -1.34
N LYS A 100 5.07 11.59 -0.26
CA LYS A 100 5.77 10.61 0.57
C LYS A 100 6.07 9.32 -0.20
N VAL A 101 5.14 8.85 -1.02
CA VAL A 101 5.39 7.69 -1.89
C VAL A 101 6.51 7.99 -2.87
N VAL A 102 6.49 9.16 -3.52
CA VAL A 102 7.55 9.57 -4.46
C VAL A 102 8.91 9.60 -3.76
N GLU A 103 8.97 10.15 -2.54
CA GLU A 103 10.20 10.18 -1.74
C GLU A 103 10.72 8.76 -1.48
N LEU A 104 9.85 7.85 -1.06
CA LEU A 104 10.23 6.47 -0.75
C LEU A 104 10.73 5.73 -1.99
N THR A 105 10.10 5.96 -3.15
CA THR A 105 10.53 5.31 -4.39
C THR A 105 11.92 5.78 -4.83
N GLY A 106 12.35 6.96 -4.39
CA GLY A 106 13.69 7.48 -4.67
C GLY A 106 14.82 6.62 -4.05
N ALA A 107 14.50 5.81 -3.03
CA ALA A 107 15.45 4.89 -2.41
C ALA A 107 15.54 3.55 -3.15
N LEU A 108 14.73 3.34 -4.17
CA LEU A 108 14.65 2.07 -4.91
C LEU A 108 15.33 2.17 -6.27
N ASP A 109 15.82 1.05 -6.76
CA ASP A 109 16.35 0.96 -8.14
C ASP A 109 15.21 0.86 -9.15
N SER A 110 14.11 0.19 -8.78
CA SER A 110 12.92 0.13 -9.61
C SER A 110 11.65 0.10 -8.76
N PHE A 111 10.62 0.74 -9.27
CA PHE A 111 9.29 0.77 -8.67
C PHE A 111 8.24 0.68 -9.76
N ALA A 112 7.26 -0.20 -9.56
CA ALA A 112 6.09 -0.28 -10.41
C ALA A 112 4.85 -0.44 -9.54
N ILE A 113 3.74 0.11 -9.97
CA ILE A 113 2.45 -0.12 -9.34
C ILE A 113 1.42 -0.47 -10.41
N SER A 114 0.61 -1.48 -10.14
CA SER A 114 -0.43 -1.92 -11.05
C SER A 114 -1.72 -2.21 -10.30
N TYR A 115 -2.83 -2.00 -11.01
CA TYR A 115 -4.17 -2.31 -10.53
C TYR A 115 -4.42 -3.81 -10.64
N ILE A 116 -5.00 -4.38 -9.58
CA ILE A 116 -5.54 -5.75 -9.60
C ILE A 116 -6.99 -5.73 -9.15
N PRO A 117 -7.84 -6.65 -9.62
CA PRO A 117 -9.20 -6.76 -9.11
C PRO A 117 -9.20 -7.11 -7.63
N ARG A 118 -10.23 -6.66 -6.92
CA ARG A 118 -10.37 -6.88 -5.48
C ARG A 118 -10.27 -8.38 -5.11
N ALA A 119 -10.82 -9.27 -5.93
CA ALA A 119 -10.76 -10.71 -5.69
C ALA A 119 -9.32 -11.25 -5.64
N GLN A 120 -8.38 -10.57 -6.28
CA GLN A 120 -6.96 -10.93 -6.26
C GLN A 120 -6.20 -10.27 -5.12
N ASN A 121 -6.87 -9.45 -4.31
CA ASN A 121 -6.25 -8.72 -3.19
C ASN A 121 -6.82 -9.16 -1.83
N ALA A 122 -7.35 -10.37 -1.76
CA ALA A 122 -8.09 -10.86 -0.59
C ALA A 122 -7.25 -10.91 0.69
N ALA A 123 -5.97 -11.25 0.59
CA ALA A 123 -5.10 -11.36 1.76
C ALA A 123 -4.86 -9.99 2.42
N ALA A 124 -4.58 -8.97 1.62
CA ALA A 124 -4.40 -7.60 2.15
C ALA A 124 -5.72 -7.05 2.70
N ASP A 125 -6.83 -7.28 1.99
CA ASP A 125 -8.17 -6.89 2.44
C ASP A 125 -8.50 -7.52 3.80
N ALA A 126 -8.22 -8.82 3.96
CA ALA A 126 -8.47 -9.52 5.22
C ALA A 126 -7.66 -8.93 6.39
N LEU A 127 -6.42 -8.52 6.14
CA LEU A 127 -5.59 -7.90 7.18
C LEU A 127 -6.11 -6.53 7.59
N ALA A 128 -6.58 -5.73 6.64
CA ALA A 128 -7.19 -4.43 6.94
C ALA A 128 -8.45 -4.60 7.78
N ASN A 129 -9.33 -5.52 7.39
CA ASN A 129 -10.56 -5.80 8.13
C ASN A 129 -10.30 -6.39 9.51
N LYS A 130 -9.29 -7.25 9.64
CA LYS A 130 -8.89 -7.78 10.94
C LYS A 130 -8.48 -6.67 11.90
N ALA A 131 -7.73 -5.69 11.44
CA ALA A 131 -7.34 -4.55 12.27
C ALA A 131 -8.55 -3.74 12.73
N LEU A 132 -9.54 -3.53 11.85
CA LEU A 132 -10.77 -2.83 12.20
C LEU A 132 -11.62 -3.62 13.19
N ASP A 133 -11.72 -4.95 13.02
CA ASP A 133 -12.56 -5.80 13.86
C ASP A 133 -11.97 -6.00 15.26
N ASN A 134 -10.65 -5.97 15.39
CA ASN A 134 -9.94 -6.25 16.64
C ASN A 134 -9.58 -4.98 17.43
N GLY A 135 -9.95 -3.85 16.88
CA GLY A 135 -9.69 -2.59 17.58
C GLY A 135 -10.83 -2.19 18.45
#